data_ef610f358f4f1b148d19625f38fb9cc9
#
_entry.id   ef610f358f4f1b148d19625f38fb9cc9
#
_cell.length_a   1.000
_cell.length_b   1.000
_cell.length_c   1.000
_cell.angle_alpha   90.00
_cell.angle_beta   90.00
_cell.angle_gamma   90.00
#
_symmetry.space_group_name_H-M   'P 1'
#
loop_
_entity.id
_entity.type
_entity.pdbx_description
1 polymer ?
#
loop_
_entity_poly.entity_id
_entity_poly.type
_entity_poly.pdbx_seq_one_letter_code
_entity_poly.pdbx_strand_id
1 'polypeptide(L)'
;KLTQKIVKTFTKEKKINISIVPKEKLNRMTRKNHQGIICVTSPISYQPIDEIVHRCYESGKDPLILILDRITDTRNFGAITRVAEASQVDAIVVPEKETALISSDAVKSSAGAINYIPICKSNKLVDDVNKLKESGLKIFSCSEKGEEDIYSVNLNIPACIILGSEKDGISNSLLESSDKIIRIPMFGKVSSLNVATSSAVILFESVRQRN
;
A
#
# COMPACT_ATOMS: atom_id res chain seq x y z
N LYS A 1 9.17 32.67 21.30
CA LYS A 1 10.61 32.55 20.94
C LYS A 1 11.09 31.10 20.86
N LEU A 2 10.71 30.21 21.81
CA LEU A 2 11.12 28.80 21.80
C LEU A 2 10.54 28.03 20.60
N THR A 3 9.26 28.20 20.31
CA THR A 3 8.55 27.58 19.18
C THR A 3 9.18 27.95 17.83
N GLN A 4 9.57 29.19 17.63
CA GLN A 4 10.22 29.62 16.40
C GLN A 4 11.64 29.06 16.23
N LYS A 5 12.35 28.81 17.33
CA LYS A 5 13.68 28.18 17.29
C LYS A 5 13.58 26.69 16.96
N ILE A 6 12.63 25.98 17.56
CA ILE A 6 12.32 24.59 17.27
C ILE A 6 11.91 24.43 15.81
N VAL A 7 10.98 25.25 15.31
CA VAL A 7 10.53 25.25 13.91
C VAL A 7 11.70 25.44 12.96
N LYS A 8 12.60 26.41 13.19
CA LYS A 8 13.78 26.66 12.34
C LYS A 8 14.78 25.50 12.32
N THR A 9 14.99 24.82 13.43
CA THR A 9 15.91 23.69 13.53
C THR A 9 15.38 22.49 12.75
N PHE A 10 14.11 22.14 12.94
CA PHE A 10 13.49 20.99 12.26
C PHE A 10 13.25 21.20 10.76
N THR A 11 12.98 22.43 10.31
CA THR A 11 12.83 22.72 8.86
C THR A 11 14.15 22.67 8.10
N LYS A 12 15.28 23.04 8.72
CA LYS A 12 16.58 22.99 8.05
C LYS A 12 17.14 21.57 7.91
N GLU A 13 16.95 20.72 8.91
CA GLU A 13 17.62 19.40 8.97
C GLU A 13 16.82 18.23 8.38
N LYS A 14 15.49 18.29 8.34
CA LYS A 14 14.66 17.09 8.01
C LYS A 14 13.54 17.29 6.98
N LYS A 15 13.48 18.38 6.23
CA LYS A 15 12.39 18.66 5.25
C LYS A 15 10.97 18.41 5.82
N ILE A 16 10.72 18.76 7.09
CA ILE A 16 9.43 18.55 7.75
C ILE A 16 8.47 19.64 7.30
N ASN A 17 7.29 19.26 6.80
CA ASN A 17 6.22 20.19 6.47
C ASN A 17 5.62 20.77 7.74
N ILE A 18 5.71 22.11 7.92
CA ILE A 18 5.16 22.81 9.06
C ILE A 18 4.00 23.67 8.60
N SER A 19 2.83 23.46 9.20
CA SER A 19 1.63 24.28 8.99
C SER A 19 1.38 25.13 10.23
N ILE A 20 1.31 26.45 10.07
CA ILE A 20 0.87 27.35 11.13
C ILE A 20 -0.65 27.46 11.05
N VAL A 21 -1.31 27.10 12.11
CA VAL A 21 -2.77 27.04 12.16
C VAL A 21 -3.31 27.68 13.44
N PRO A 22 -4.57 28.17 13.47
CA PRO A 22 -5.22 28.66 14.66
C PRO A 22 -5.28 27.60 15.77
N LYS A 23 -5.25 28.04 17.03
CA LYS A 23 -5.30 27.14 18.21
C LYS A 23 -6.54 26.26 18.22
N GLU A 24 -7.66 26.74 17.70
CA GLU A 24 -8.92 26.02 17.58
C GLU A 24 -8.77 24.79 16.69
N LYS A 25 -7.96 24.85 15.64
CA LYS A 25 -7.67 23.68 14.77
C LYS A 25 -6.86 22.64 15.52
N LEU A 26 -5.90 23.03 16.35
CA LEU A 26 -5.14 22.11 17.20
C LEU A 26 -6.06 21.44 18.25
N ASN A 27 -6.96 22.23 18.87
CA ASN A 27 -7.92 21.69 19.83
C ASN A 27 -8.90 20.67 19.22
N ARG A 28 -9.20 20.77 17.91
CA ARG A 28 -10.00 19.76 17.18
C ARG A 28 -9.25 18.48 16.92
N MET A 29 -7.93 18.54 16.74
CA MET A 29 -7.08 17.37 16.49
C MET A 29 -6.85 16.54 17.75
N THR A 30 -6.77 17.19 18.92
CA THR A 30 -6.58 16.48 20.19
C THR A 30 -7.16 17.28 21.36
N ARG A 31 -7.75 16.57 22.33
CA ARG A 31 -8.20 17.14 23.60
C ARG A 31 -7.08 17.16 24.67
N LYS A 32 -5.91 16.58 24.36
CA LYS A 32 -4.76 16.58 25.28
C LYS A 32 -4.09 17.97 25.28
N ASN A 33 -3.35 18.28 26.35
CA ASN A 33 -2.59 19.52 26.42
C ASN A 33 -1.44 19.50 25.41
N HIS A 34 -1.64 20.16 24.27
CA HIS A 34 -0.70 20.19 23.15
C HIS A 34 0.29 21.38 23.19
N GLN A 35 0.11 22.31 24.15
CA GLN A 35 0.96 23.50 24.33
C GLN A 35 1.26 24.29 23.02
N GLY A 36 0.33 24.28 22.06
CA GLY A 36 0.44 24.98 20.78
C GLY A 36 1.22 24.23 19.69
N ILE A 37 1.62 22.99 19.90
CA ILE A 37 2.35 22.17 18.92
C ILE A 37 1.72 20.76 18.87
N ILE A 38 1.46 20.27 17.65
CA ILE A 38 1.11 18.86 17.39
C ILE A 38 2.05 18.36 16.31
N CYS A 39 2.70 17.23 16.56
CA CYS A 39 3.50 16.53 15.56
C CYS A 39 2.73 15.28 15.13
N VAL A 40 2.49 15.15 13.83
CA VAL A 40 1.90 13.94 13.24
C VAL A 40 3.04 13.14 12.64
N THR A 41 3.30 11.96 13.19
CA THR A 41 4.34 11.05 12.71
C THR A 41 3.70 9.79 12.15
N SER A 42 4.33 9.18 11.14
CA SER A 42 3.98 7.83 10.74
C SER A 42 4.38 6.86 11.87
N PRO A 43 3.53 5.89 12.22
CA PRO A 43 3.88 4.85 13.18
C PRO A 43 4.88 3.83 12.62
N ILE A 44 5.18 3.88 11.33
CA ILE A 44 6.08 2.96 10.62
C ILE A 44 7.19 3.71 9.90
N SER A 45 8.28 3.00 9.61
CA SER A 45 9.34 3.42 8.69
C SER A 45 9.09 2.83 7.32
N TYR A 46 9.20 3.67 6.28
CA TYR A 46 9.12 3.20 4.89
C TYR A 46 10.44 2.59 4.46
N GLN A 47 10.38 1.53 3.65
CA GLN A 47 11.55 0.82 3.15
C GLN A 47 11.63 0.95 1.61
N PRO A 48 12.84 0.91 1.01
CA PRO A 48 13.00 0.83 -0.44
C PRO A 48 12.55 -0.53 -0.96
N ILE A 49 11.77 -0.54 -2.05
CA ILE A 49 11.25 -1.79 -2.62
C ILE A 49 12.38 -2.67 -3.19
N ASP A 50 13.39 -2.06 -3.79
CA ASP A 50 14.51 -2.77 -4.39
C ASP A 50 15.28 -3.63 -3.36
N GLU A 51 15.46 -3.11 -2.13
CA GLU A 51 16.10 -3.84 -1.03
C GLU A 51 15.29 -5.07 -0.58
N ILE A 52 13.96 -4.96 -0.64
CA ILE A 52 13.06 -6.07 -0.23
C ILE A 52 13.10 -7.17 -1.29
N VAL A 53 12.98 -6.83 -2.56
CA VAL A 53 13.07 -7.80 -3.66
C VAL A 53 14.42 -8.52 -3.64
N HIS A 54 15.51 -7.77 -3.44
CA HIS A 54 16.84 -8.35 -3.32
C HIS A 54 16.94 -9.36 -2.17
N ARG A 55 16.46 -9.00 -0.99
CA ARG A 55 16.45 -9.92 0.16
C ARG A 55 15.60 -11.19 -0.07
N CYS A 56 14.49 -11.09 -0.81
CA CYS A 56 13.71 -12.28 -1.18
C CYS A 56 14.55 -13.24 -2.00
N TYR A 57 15.19 -12.75 -3.06
CA TYR A 57 16.03 -13.59 -3.91
C TYR A 57 17.27 -14.15 -3.17
N GLU A 58 17.93 -13.36 -2.33
CA GLU A 58 19.03 -13.85 -1.50
C GLU A 58 18.62 -14.98 -0.55
N SER A 59 17.37 -14.97 -0.08
CA SER A 59 16.82 -16.04 0.75
C SER A 59 16.23 -17.22 -0.04
N GLY A 60 16.33 -17.21 -1.38
CA GLY A 60 15.78 -18.24 -2.27
C GLY A 60 14.25 -18.22 -2.35
N LYS A 61 13.61 -17.08 -2.02
CA LYS A 61 12.16 -16.90 -2.04
C LYS A 61 11.71 -16.12 -3.28
N ASP A 62 10.67 -16.59 -3.95
CA ASP A 62 9.99 -15.86 -5.00
C ASP A 62 9.20 -14.68 -4.40
N PRO A 63 9.56 -13.41 -4.68
CA PRO A 63 8.89 -12.27 -4.09
C PRO A 63 7.41 -12.19 -4.50
N LEU A 64 6.56 -11.79 -3.53
CA LEU A 64 5.17 -11.41 -3.74
C LEU A 64 4.96 -9.98 -3.26
N ILE A 65 4.77 -9.07 -4.20
CA ILE A 65 4.61 -7.63 -3.92
C ILE A 65 3.16 -7.22 -4.17
N LEU A 66 2.63 -6.34 -3.32
CA LEU A 66 1.30 -5.77 -3.48
C LEU A 66 1.40 -4.26 -3.71
N ILE A 67 0.90 -3.77 -4.84
CA ILE A 67 0.79 -2.34 -5.13
C ILE A 67 -0.65 -1.89 -4.89
N LEU A 68 -0.83 -0.81 -4.15
CA LEU A 68 -2.13 -0.19 -3.87
C LEU A 68 -2.23 1.15 -4.59
N ASP A 69 -2.94 1.19 -5.70
CA ASP A 69 -3.14 2.42 -6.49
C ASP A 69 -4.32 3.23 -5.93
N ARG A 70 -4.02 4.36 -5.29
CA ARG A 70 -4.99 5.34 -4.78
C ARG A 70 -6.00 4.79 -3.76
N ILE A 71 -5.58 3.88 -2.90
CA ILE A 71 -6.37 3.41 -1.77
C ILE A 71 -6.29 4.47 -0.66
N THR A 72 -7.32 5.31 -0.54
CA THR A 72 -7.34 6.45 0.40
C THR A 72 -8.11 6.17 1.69
N ASP A 73 -8.99 5.18 1.70
CA ASP A 73 -9.72 4.78 2.90
C ASP A 73 -8.81 3.99 3.86
N THR A 74 -8.69 4.52 5.09
CA THR A 74 -7.81 3.95 6.13
C THR A 74 -8.27 2.56 6.59
N ARG A 75 -9.58 2.27 6.55
CA ARG A 75 -10.10 0.95 6.96
C ARG A 75 -9.80 -0.09 5.91
N ASN A 76 -10.01 0.23 4.63
CA ASN A 76 -9.64 -0.65 3.52
C ASN A 76 -8.13 -0.90 3.51
N PHE A 77 -7.32 0.15 3.63
CA PHE A 77 -5.87 0.00 3.72
C PHE A 77 -5.45 -0.92 4.88
N GLY A 78 -6.02 -0.72 6.08
CA GLY A 78 -5.72 -1.57 7.23
C GLY A 78 -6.16 -3.02 7.04
N ALA A 79 -7.36 -3.26 6.49
CA ALA A 79 -7.85 -4.60 6.19
C ALA A 79 -7.00 -5.31 5.14
N ILE A 80 -6.61 -4.60 4.06
CA ILE A 80 -5.68 -5.12 3.03
C ILE A 80 -4.32 -5.46 3.66
N THR A 81 -3.78 -4.58 4.49
CA THR A 81 -2.50 -4.81 5.18
C THR A 81 -2.55 -6.07 6.04
N ARG A 82 -3.67 -6.30 6.75
CA ARG A 82 -3.87 -7.52 7.55
C ARG A 82 -3.90 -8.77 6.69
N VAL A 83 -4.58 -8.73 5.56
CA VAL A 83 -4.63 -9.85 4.61
C VAL A 83 -3.26 -10.10 3.99
N ALA A 84 -2.57 -9.03 3.57
CA ALA A 84 -1.25 -9.13 2.95
C ALA A 84 -0.21 -9.76 3.90
N GLU A 85 -0.21 -9.37 5.18
CA GLU A 85 0.65 -10.00 6.18
C GLU A 85 0.31 -11.47 6.37
N ALA A 86 -0.97 -11.79 6.54
CA ALA A 86 -1.45 -13.17 6.73
C ALA A 86 -1.19 -14.08 5.53
N SER A 87 -1.07 -13.53 4.32
CA SER A 87 -0.75 -14.25 3.07
C SER A 87 0.73 -14.19 2.70
N GLN A 88 1.59 -13.73 3.61
CA GLN A 88 3.06 -13.64 3.41
C GLN A 88 3.48 -12.78 2.22
N VAL A 89 2.76 -11.70 1.93
CA VAL A 89 3.21 -10.66 1.01
C VAL A 89 4.49 -10.02 1.57
N ASP A 90 5.50 -9.85 0.74
CA ASP A 90 6.82 -9.37 1.16
C ASP A 90 6.87 -7.85 1.35
N ALA A 91 6.08 -7.10 0.58
CA ALA A 91 5.90 -5.65 0.77
C ALA A 91 4.60 -5.13 0.17
N ILE A 92 4.12 -4.03 0.76
CA ILE A 92 3.06 -3.21 0.16
C ILE A 92 3.68 -1.92 -0.36
N VAL A 93 3.41 -1.57 -1.62
CA VAL A 93 3.83 -0.31 -2.23
C VAL A 93 2.64 0.62 -2.34
N VAL A 94 2.81 1.85 -1.86
CA VAL A 94 1.78 2.89 -1.92
C VAL A 94 2.33 4.16 -2.59
N PRO A 95 1.51 4.94 -3.31
CA PRO A 95 1.96 6.21 -3.84
C PRO A 95 2.25 7.21 -2.72
N GLU A 96 3.12 8.19 -2.97
CA GLU A 96 3.44 9.25 -2.00
C GLU A 96 2.23 10.14 -1.72
N LYS A 97 1.37 10.33 -2.73
CA LYS A 97 0.12 11.10 -2.66
C LYS A 97 -1.06 10.19 -2.95
N GLU A 98 -2.26 10.63 -2.59
CA GLU A 98 -3.51 9.88 -2.84
C GLU A 98 -3.50 8.47 -2.23
N THR A 99 -2.94 8.33 -1.04
CA THR A 99 -2.93 7.09 -0.26
C THR A 99 -3.52 7.32 1.12
N ALA A 100 -3.96 6.25 1.77
CA ALA A 100 -4.46 6.30 3.14
C ALA A 100 -3.39 6.84 4.09
N LEU A 101 -3.81 7.69 5.01
CA LEU A 101 -2.92 8.15 6.07
C LEU A 101 -2.62 6.99 7.02
N ILE A 102 -1.35 6.63 7.13
CA ILE A 102 -0.90 5.63 8.11
C ILE A 102 -0.91 6.26 9.50
N SER A 103 -2.01 6.06 10.19
CA SER A 103 -2.33 6.61 11.50
C SER A 103 -2.61 5.50 12.52
N SER A 104 -2.92 5.88 13.76
CA SER A 104 -3.40 4.93 14.78
C SER A 104 -4.63 4.13 14.34
N ASP A 105 -5.47 4.68 13.45
CA ASP A 105 -6.65 3.97 12.94
C ASP A 105 -6.25 2.92 11.90
N ALA A 106 -5.22 3.15 11.09
CA ALA A 106 -4.64 2.13 10.22
C ALA A 106 -4.02 0.98 11.03
N VAL A 107 -3.32 1.28 12.13
CA VAL A 107 -2.80 0.26 13.05
C VAL A 107 -3.92 -0.59 13.64
N LYS A 108 -5.02 0.04 14.09
CA LYS A 108 -6.18 -0.67 14.64
C LYS A 108 -6.89 -1.52 13.58
N SER A 109 -7.17 -0.97 12.39
CA SER A 109 -7.88 -1.68 11.33
C SER A 109 -7.06 -2.83 10.76
N SER A 110 -5.72 -2.75 10.78
CA SER A 110 -4.83 -3.85 10.43
C SER A 110 -4.63 -4.88 11.56
N ALA A 111 -5.24 -4.68 12.73
CA ALA A 111 -4.97 -5.50 13.94
C ALA A 111 -3.47 -5.59 14.27
N GLY A 112 -2.70 -4.54 13.97
CA GLY A 112 -1.26 -4.47 14.19
C GLY A 112 -0.38 -5.06 13.08
N ALA A 113 -0.95 -5.70 12.05
CA ALA A 113 -0.20 -6.30 10.92
C ALA A 113 0.74 -5.31 10.22
N ILE A 114 0.38 -4.02 10.20
CA ILE A 114 1.20 -2.95 9.63
C ILE A 114 2.60 -2.83 10.24
N ASN A 115 2.82 -3.37 11.44
CA ASN A 115 4.12 -3.36 12.10
C ASN A 115 5.04 -4.52 11.65
N TYR A 116 4.49 -5.49 10.94
CA TYR A 116 5.19 -6.71 10.53
C TYR A 116 5.49 -6.75 9.03
N ILE A 117 4.66 -6.12 8.21
CA ILE A 117 4.85 -6.08 6.77
C ILE A 117 5.53 -4.78 6.33
N PRO A 118 6.59 -4.83 5.51
CA PRO A 118 7.23 -3.65 4.94
C PRO A 118 6.25 -2.82 4.09
N ILE A 119 6.23 -1.51 4.33
CA ILE A 119 5.50 -0.55 3.49
C ILE A 119 6.52 0.31 2.74
N CYS A 120 6.38 0.38 1.44
CA CYS A 120 7.23 1.17 0.54
C CYS A 120 6.45 2.37 0.00
N LYS A 121 7.11 3.53 -0.09
CA LYS A 121 6.55 4.71 -0.75
C LYS A 121 7.11 4.86 -2.14
N SER A 122 6.23 5.12 -3.09
CA SER A 122 6.54 5.35 -4.48
C SER A 122 6.26 6.80 -4.87
N ASN A 123 7.21 7.45 -5.51
CA ASN A 123 6.98 8.76 -6.14
C ASN A 123 6.16 8.59 -7.44
N LYS A 124 6.33 7.46 -8.14
CA LYS A 124 5.64 7.15 -9.38
C LYS A 124 5.54 5.63 -9.54
N LEU A 125 4.36 5.08 -9.32
CA LEU A 125 4.12 3.62 -9.29
C LEU A 125 4.54 2.92 -10.60
N VAL A 126 4.38 3.57 -11.76
CA VAL A 126 4.78 2.98 -13.06
C VAL A 126 6.28 2.73 -13.12
N ASP A 127 7.10 3.64 -12.57
CA ASP A 127 8.56 3.48 -12.58
C ASP A 127 8.97 2.31 -11.67
N ASP A 128 8.30 2.12 -10.53
CA ASP A 128 8.53 0.97 -9.67
C ASP A 128 8.03 -0.35 -10.29
N VAL A 129 6.89 -0.32 -11.00
CA VAL A 129 6.42 -1.47 -11.79
C VAL A 129 7.47 -1.89 -12.81
N ASN A 130 8.06 -0.94 -13.55
CA ASN A 130 9.11 -1.25 -14.53
C ASN A 130 10.34 -1.88 -13.87
N LYS A 131 10.81 -1.36 -12.73
CA LYS A 131 11.92 -1.95 -11.97
C LYS A 131 11.59 -3.36 -11.48
N LEU A 132 10.36 -3.61 -11.02
CA LEU A 132 9.93 -4.94 -10.60
C LEU A 132 9.94 -5.91 -11.77
N LYS A 133 9.54 -5.49 -12.98
CA LYS A 133 9.68 -6.29 -14.21
C LYS A 133 11.14 -6.60 -14.54
N GLU A 134 12.00 -5.59 -14.49
CA GLU A 134 13.45 -5.76 -14.70
C GLU A 134 14.07 -6.72 -13.69
N SER A 135 13.50 -6.77 -12.46
CA SER A 135 13.86 -7.73 -11.42
C SER A 135 13.24 -9.13 -11.60
N GLY A 136 12.49 -9.37 -12.69
CA GLY A 136 11.92 -10.68 -13.02
C GLY A 136 10.52 -10.94 -12.46
N LEU A 137 9.87 -9.97 -11.81
CA LEU A 137 8.51 -10.14 -11.34
C LEU A 137 7.50 -10.00 -12.48
N LYS A 138 6.47 -10.83 -12.48
CA LYS A 138 5.32 -10.70 -13.36
C LYS A 138 4.26 -9.81 -12.72
N ILE A 139 3.71 -8.89 -13.49
CA ILE A 139 2.79 -7.85 -13.01
C ILE A 139 1.34 -8.22 -13.36
N PHE A 140 0.51 -8.36 -12.33
CA PHE A 140 -0.90 -8.70 -12.44
C PHE A 140 -1.76 -7.54 -11.92
N SER A 141 -2.49 -6.87 -12.78
CA SER A 141 -3.53 -5.92 -12.39
C SER A 141 -4.86 -6.64 -12.15
N CYS A 142 -5.41 -6.52 -10.93
CA CYS A 142 -6.71 -7.11 -10.60
C CYS A 142 -7.84 -6.11 -10.84
N SER A 143 -8.60 -6.31 -11.91
CA SER A 143 -9.71 -5.44 -12.33
C SER A 143 -10.88 -6.27 -12.83
N GLU A 144 -12.12 -5.79 -12.62
CA GLU A 144 -13.32 -6.41 -13.20
C GLU A 144 -13.29 -6.48 -14.73
N LYS A 145 -12.46 -5.64 -15.37
CA LYS A 145 -12.25 -5.62 -16.83
C LYS A 145 -11.24 -6.65 -17.32
N GLY A 146 -10.69 -7.47 -16.42
CA GLY A 146 -9.71 -8.49 -16.77
C GLY A 146 -10.30 -9.56 -17.69
N GLU A 147 -9.48 -10.04 -18.61
CA GLU A 147 -9.87 -11.11 -19.56
C GLU A 147 -9.67 -12.50 -18.99
N GLU A 148 -8.69 -12.69 -18.10
CA GLU A 148 -8.36 -13.95 -17.47
C GLU A 148 -8.84 -13.99 -16.02
N ASP A 149 -9.38 -15.15 -15.61
CA ASP A 149 -9.76 -15.37 -14.21
C ASP A 149 -8.51 -15.62 -13.35
N ILE A 150 -8.53 -15.17 -12.09
CA ILE A 150 -7.42 -15.38 -11.14
C ILE A 150 -7.03 -16.84 -10.96
N TYR A 151 -7.99 -17.76 -11.17
CA TYR A 151 -7.79 -19.20 -11.01
C TYR A 151 -7.09 -19.86 -12.21
N SER A 152 -6.99 -19.14 -13.36
CA SER A 152 -6.38 -19.65 -14.59
C SER A 152 -4.94 -19.18 -14.79
N VAL A 153 -4.45 -18.25 -13.96
CA VAL A 153 -3.09 -17.71 -14.06
C VAL A 153 -2.15 -18.38 -13.07
N ASN A 154 -0.88 -18.46 -13.43
CA ASN A 154 0.16 -18.96 -12.53
C ASN A 154 0.65 -17.83 -11.61
N LEU A 155 0.37 -17.94 -10.32
CA LEU A 155 0.83 -17.05 -9.25
C LEU A 155 1.99 -17.67 -8.41
N ASN A 156 2.40 -18.89 -8.74
CA ASN A 156 3.57 -19.57 -8.13
C ASN A 156 4.87 -19.18 -8.85
N ILE A 157 5.11 -17.89 -8.96
CA ILE A 157 6.29 -17.25 -9.58
C ILE A 157 6.56 -15.92 -8.86
N PRO A 158 7.72 -15.27 -9.05
CA PRO A 158 7.91 -13.89 -8.63
C PRO A 158 6.79 -13.00 -9.21
N ALA A 159 6.01 -12.36 -8.35
CA ALA A 159 4.78 -11.68 -8.77
C ALA A 159 4.57 -10.36 -8.05
N CYS A 160 3.98 -9.40 -8.78
CA CYS A 160 3.43 -8.19 -8.25
C CYS A 160 1.94 -8.11 -8.59
N ILE A 161 1.11 -7.95 -7.57
CA ILE A 161 -0.34 -7.78 -7.70
C ILE A 161 -0.67 -6.31 -7.50
N ILE A 162 -1.48 -5.73 -8.40
CA ILE A 162 -1.93 -4.34 -8.31
C ILE A 162 -3.42 -4.32 -8.02
N LEU A 163 -3.82 -3.57 -7.00
CA LEU A 163 -5.21 -3.28 -6.65
C LEU A 163 -5.46 -1.78 -6.75
N GLY A 164 -6.58 -1.40 -7.30
CA GLY A 164 -6.99 0.00 -7.49
C GLY A 164 -8.02 0.48 -6.49
N SER A 165 -8.31 1.78 -6.55
CA SER A 165 -9.34 2.42 -5.73
C SER A 165 -10.73 1.85 -6.03
N GLU A 166 -11.64 1.91 -5.04
CA GLU A 166 -13.03 1.45 -5.22
C GLU A 166 -13.79 2.29 -6.24
N LYS A 167 -13.43 3.57 -6.39
CA LYS A 167 -14.14 4.50 -7.26
C LYS A 167 -13.69 4.41 -8.70
N ASP A 168 -12.38 4.45 -8.93
CA ASP A 168 -11.80 4.64 -10.27
C ASP A 168 -11.03 3.39 -10.76
N GLY A 169 -10.93 2.36 -9.92
CA GLY A 169 -10.13 1.17 -10.22
C GLY A 169 -8.62 1.47 -10.30
N ILE A 170 -7.92 0.70 -11.10
CA ILE A 170 -6.49 0.87 -11.38
C ILE A 170 -6.31 1.91 -12.47
N SER A 171 -5.32 2.80 -12.34
CA SER A 171 -4.99 3.81 -13.35
C SER A 171 -4.58 3.19 -14.69
N ASN A 172 -4.93 3.85 -15.80
CA ASN A 172 -4.65 3.33 -17.13
C ASN A 172 -3.16 3.08 -17.35
N SER A 173 -2.29 3.96 -16.85
CA SER A 173 -0.84 3.79 -16.96
C SER A 173 -0.31 2.53 -16.26
N LEU A 174 -0.93 2.10 -15.16
CA LEU A 174 -0.60 0.85 -14.49
C LEU A 174 -1.18 -0.37 -15.21
N LEU A 175 -2.40 -0.25 -15.75
CA LEU A 175 -3.00 -1.31 -16.58
C LEU A 175 -2.14 -1.57 -17.82
N GLU A 176 -1.72 -0.53 -18.53
CA GLU A 176 -0.83 -0.62 -19.70
C GLU A 176 0.56 -1.19 -19.37
N SER A 177 1.05 -0.93 -18.16
CA SER A 177 2.33 -1.46 -17.69
C SER A 177 2.24 -2.88 -17.14
N SER A 178 1.05 -3.47 -17.01
CA SER A 178 0.86 -4.82 -16.48
C SER A 178 1.11 -5.88 -17.55
N ASP A 179 1.56 -7.06 -17.13
CA ASP A 179 1.72 -8.21 -18.03
C ASP A 179 0.40 -8.92 -18.28
N LYS A 180 -0.49 -8.89 -17.27
CA LYS A 180 -1.84 -9.44 -17.36
C LYS A 180 -2.83 -8.61 -16.55
N ILE A 181 -4.04 -8.48 -17.08
CA ILE A 181 -5.18 -7.95 -16.34
C ILE A 181 -6.09 -9.14 -16.01
N ILE A 182 -6.21 -9.42 -14.71
CA ILE A 182 -6.93 -10.57 -14.19
C ILE A 182 -8.16 -10.12 -13.42
N ARG A 183 -9.17 -10.98 -13.33
CA ARG A 183 -10.41 -10.71 -12.60
C ARG A 183 -10.74 -11.80 -11.60
N ILE A 184 -11.48 -11.43 -10.57
CA ILE A 184 -12.21 -12.36 -9.72
C ILE A 184 -13.54 -12.66 -10.41
N PRO A 185 -13.87 -13.92 -10.77
CA PRO A 185 -15.12 -14.23 -11.44
C PRO A 185 -16.30 -13.96 -10.49
N MET A 186 -17.28 -13.21 -10.96
CA MET A 186 -18.48 -12.87 -10.21
C MET A 186 -19.68 -13.65 -10.75
N PHE A 187 -20.36 -14.40 -9.90
CA PHE A 187 -21.51 -15.27 -10.28
C PHE A 187 -22.87 -14.65 -9.87
N GLY A 188 -22.86 -13.53 -9.19
CA GLY A 188 -24.03 -12.84 -8.72
C GLY A 188 -24.42 -11.64 -9.60
N LYS A 189 -25.27 -10.76 -9.05
CA LYS A 189 -25.72 -9.52 -9.73
C LYS A 189 -24.80 -8.33 -9.54
N VAL A 190 -23.93 -8.36 -8.53
CA VAL A 190 -22.96 -7.28 -8.29
C VAL A 190 -21.73 -7.48 -9.17
N SER A 191 -21.16 -6.39 -9.67
CA SER A 191 -20.05 -6.43 -10.64
C SER A 191 -18.67 -6.59 -9.98
N SER A 192 -18.54 -6.25 -8.69
CA SER A 192 -17.25 -6.26 -7.99
C SER A 192 -17.40 -6.49 -6.50
N LEU A 193 -16.31 -6.84 -5.85
CA LEU A 193 -16.17 -6.91 -4.39
C LEU A 193 -15.51 -5.63 -3.88
N ASN A 194 -15.69 -5.35 -2.58
CA ASN A 194 -14.87 -4.37 -1.87
C ASN A 194 -13.38 -4.71 -2.04
N VAL A 195 -12.52 -3.71 -2.15
CA VAL A 195 -11.10 -3.90 -2.46
C VAL A 195 -10.35 -4.74 -1.42
N ALA A 196 -10.70 -4.62 -0.14
CA ALA A 196 -10.11 -5.46 0.91
C ALA A 196 -10.56 -6.93 0.78
N THR A 197 -11.81 -7.16 0.39
CA THR A 197 -12.32 -8.51 0.08
C THR A 197 -11.63 -9.08 -1.16
N SER A 198 -11.48 -8.28 -2.23
CA SER A 198 -10.75 -8.67 -3.42
C SER A 198 -9.31 -9.05 -3.10
N SER A 199 -8.64 -8.28 -2.24
CA SER A 199 -7.28 -8.59 -1.79
C SER A 199 -7.19 -9.96 -1.10
N ALA A 200 -8.18 -10.32 -0.28
CA ALA A 200 -8.20 -11.62 0.37
C ALA A 200 -8.33 -12.77 -0.63
N VAL A 201 -9.22 -12.62 -1.61
CA VAL A 201 -9.43 -13.68 -2.61
C VAL A 201 -8.17 -13.92 -3.43
N ILE A 202 -7.55 -12.86 -3.98
CA ILE A 202 -6.40 -13.03 -4.88
C ILE A 202 -5.12 -13.43 -4.13
N LEU A 203 -4.89 -12.88 -2.93
CA LEU A 203 -3.69 -13.19 -2.16
C LEU A 203 -3.74 -14.63 -1.61
N PHE A 204 -4.91 -15.10 -1.16
CA PHE A 204 -5.06 -16.49 -0.72
C PHE A 204 -5.09 -17.48 -1.89
N GLU A 205 -5.49 -17.10 -3.09
CA GLU A 205 -5.26 -17.91 -4.29
C GLU A 205 -3.75 -18.02 -4.57
N SER A 206 -2.99 -16.94 -4.43
CA SER A 206 -1.53 -17.00 -4.52
C SER A 206 -0.92 -17.92 -3.46
N VAL A 207 -1.40 -17.89 -2.21
CA VAL A 207 -0.97 -18.81 -1.14
C VAL A 207 -1.27 -20.27 -1.53
N ARG A 208 -2.49 -20.54 -2.03
CA ARG A 208 -2.89 -21.90 -2.46
C ARG A 208 -1.96 -22.45 -3.55
N GLN A 209 -1.51 -21.62 -4.48
CA GLN A 209 -0.65 -22.05 -5.57
C GLN A 209 0.82 -22.24 -5.15
N ARG A 210 1.28 -21.50 -4.11
CA ARG A 210 2.66 -21.49 -3.63
C ARG A 210 2.93 -22.57 -2.56
N ASN A 211 1.89 -23.22 -2.02
CA ASN A 211 1.94 -24.34 -1.07
C ASN A 211 1.40 -25.62 -1.70
#